data_d9887ed5dd28fce8dc3c306a1d05bdf0
#
_entry.id   d9887ed5dd28fce8dc3c306a1d05bdf0
#
_cell.length_a   1.000
_cell.length_b   1.000
_cell.length_c   1.000
_cell.angle_alpha   90.00
_cell.angle_beta   90.00
_cell.angle_gamma   90.00
#
_symmetry.space_group_name_H-M   'P 1'
#
loop_
_entity.id
_entity.type
_entity.pdbx_description
1 polymer ?
#
loop_
_entity_poly.entity_id
_entity_poly.type
_entity_poly.pdbx_seq_one_letter_code
_entity_poly.pdbx_strand_id
1 'polypeptide(L)'
;MSTQIAELKNQAIEQRQKSKPIMDLIQKNLTELGKALPAHMTAERLGRIVLTTIRKNPELAECTQESFLGALFQTAQLGLEPDVDGQAYFIAFNNSRKVGGKWVKLKEVQFVIGYKGYVELFYRHELGLKISMHTVYEKDTFHYEYGSNEFIKHIPYDIPNEKGEVDRGKPIKYYAIAHLVNGGNVFKVMNRSECIKHAMKHSKSYIDMEFNEVEKKYVPIKNPHFNPNSPWVTDENAMCKKTVLIQLMKTLPKSTEIRKALEMDNTTKIRILPDMSEVRDETNWSDKNIIEVEGGKNE
;
A
#
# COMPACT_ATOMS: atom_id res chain seq x y z
N MET A 1 -33.57 24.19 4.93
CA MET A 1 -33.59 22.69 5.01
C MET A 1 -33.92 22.00 3.68
N SER A 2 -34.90 22.46 2.88
CA SER A 2 -35.27 21.79 1.60
C SER A 2 -34.17 21.86 0.53
N THR A 3 -33.45 22.95 0.41
CA THR A 3 -32.38 23.17 -0.58
C THR A 3 -31.16 22.26 -0.33
N GLN A 4 -30.73 22.11 0.91
CA GLN A 4 -29.63 21.22 1.29
C GLN A 4 -29.96 19.74 1.02
N ILE A 5 -31.22 19.32 1.25
CA ILE A 5 -31.67 17.96 0.95
C ILE A 5 -31.70 17.71 -0.56
N ALA A 6 -32.09 18.71 -1.35
CA ALA A 6 -32.08 18.63 -2.81
C ALA A 6 -30.67 18.56 -3.38
N GLU A 7 -29.72 19.34 -2.84
CA GLU A 7 -28.30 19.29 -3.21
C GLU A 7 -27.66 17.94 -2.87
N LEU A 8 -27.91 17.38 -1.69
CA LEU A 8 -27.44 16.06 -1.29
C LEU A 8 -28.01 14.94 -2.18
N LYS A 9 -29.29 15.05 -2.58
CA LYS A 9 -29.91 14.11 -3.53
C LYS A 9 -29.26 14.20 -4.91
N ASN A 10 -29.02 15.40 -5.41
CA ASN A 10 -28.37 15.60 -6.72
C ASN A 10 -26.92 15.08 -6.71
N GLN A 11 -26.15 15.34 -5.67
CA GLN A 11 -24.80 14.78 -5.50
C GLN A 11 -24.83 13.26 -5.46
N ALA A 12 -25.79 12.65 -4.76
CA ALA A 12 -25.91 11.19 -4.68
C ALA A 12 -26.29 10.56 -6.04
N ILE A 13 -27.12 11.25 -6.85
CA ILE A 13 -27.49 10.81 -8.20
C ILE A 13 -26.28 10.90 -9.12
N GLU A 14 -25.53 11.99 -9.06
CA GLU A 14 -24.32 12.21 -9.87
C GLU A 14 -23.23 11.18 -9.55
N GLN A 15 -22.99 10.91 -8.27
CA GLN A 15 -22.08 9.83 -7.84
C GLN A 15 -22.53 8.45 -8.34
N ARG A 16 -23.83 8.15 -8.31
CA ARG A 16 -24.37 6.90 -8.86
C ARG A 16 -24.11 6.77 -10.36
N GLN A 17 -24.28 7.86 -11.12
CA GLN A 17 -24.02 7.86 -12.56
C GLN A 17 -22.54 7.65 -12.88
N LYS A 18 -21.64 8.33 -12.15
CA LYS A 18 -20.18 8.17 -12.32
C LYS A 18 -19.68 6.76 -11.94
N SER A 19 -20.27 6.13 -10.93
CA SER A 19 -19.86 4.78 -10.49
C SER A 19 -20.47 3.64 -11.31
N LYS A 20 -21.49 3.89 -12.14
CA LYS A 20 -22.17 2.86 -12.92
C LYS A 20 -21.24 2.06 -13.84
N PRO A 21 -20.31 2.68 -14.61
CA PRO A 21 -19.39 1.94 -15.47
C PRO A 21 -18.49 0.96 -14.70
N ILE A 22 -18.06 1.34 -13.50
CA ILE A 22 -17.24 0.47 -12.65
C ILE A 22 -18.07 -0.66 -12.05
N MET A 23 -19.32 -0.38 -11.67
CA MET A 23 -20.24 -1.43 -11.19
C MET A 23 -20.48 -2.49 -12.27
N ASP A 24 -20.74 -2.05 -13.50
CA ASP A 24 -20.95 -2.95 -14.66
C ASP A 24 -19.67 -3.75 -14.95
N LEU A 25 -18.49 -3.12 -14.81
CA LEU A 25 -17.20 -3.77 -14.96
C LEU A 25 -16.98 -4.86 -13.90
N ILE A 26 -17.26 -4.58 -12.64
CA ILE A 26 -17.18 -5.55 -11.54
C ILE A 26 -18.11 -6.73 -11.83
N GLN A 27 -19.37 -6.44 -12.20
CA GLN A 27 -20.39 -7.47 -12.41
C GLN A 27 -20.05 -8.39 -13.60
N LYS A 28 -19.50 -7.85 -14.68
CA LYS A 28 -19.01 -8.63 -15.83
C LYS A 28 -17.83 -9.55 -15.48
N ASN A 29 -17.02 -9.18 -14.50
CA ASN A 29 -15.82 -9.91 -14.13
C ASN A 29 -15.97 -10.73 -12.83
N LEU A 30 -17.16 -10.81 -12.22
CA LEU A 30 -17.38 -11.52 -10.95
C LEU A 30 -16.92 -12.98 -11.01
N THR A 31 -17.16 -13.69 -12.10
CA THR A 31 -16.78 -15.08 -12.27
C THR A 31 -15.26 -15.25 -12.29
N GLU A 32 -14.56 -14.40 -13.02
CA GLU A 32 -13.09 -14.45 -13.09
C GLU A 32 -12.44 -13.99 -11.77
N LEU A 33 -13.01 -12.98 -11.13
CA LEU A 33 -12.62 -12.57 -9.79
C LEU A 33 -12.79 -13.72 -8.80
N GLY A 34 -13.91 -14.47 -8.90
CA GLY A 34 -14.17 -15.62 -8.03
C GLY A 34 -13.10 -16.72 -8.15
N LYS A 35 -12.55 -16.95 -9.34
CA LYS A 35 -11.45 -17.91 -9.55
C LYS A 35 -10.12 -17.45 -8.93
N ALA A 36 -9.91 -16.13 -8.79
CA ALA A 36 -8.71 -15.56 -8.22
C ALA A 36 -8.75 -15.45 -6.69
N LEU A 37 -9.93 -15.57 -6.09
CA LEU A 37 -10.14 -15.39 -4.65
C LEU A 37 -9.71 -16.63 -3.86
N PRO A 38 -9.10 -16.43 -2.68
CA PRO A 38 -8.89 -17.53 -1.74
C PRO A 38 -10.22 -17.99 -1.13
N ALA A 39 -10.24 -19.21 -0.58
CA ALA A 39 -11.46 -19.89 -0.11
C ALA A 39 -12.26 -19.12 0.98
N HIS A 40 -11.62 -18.20 1.70
CA HIS A 40 -12.27 -17.43 2.76
C HIS A 40 -13.03 -16.18 2.28
N MET A 41 -12.96 -15.86 0.98
CA MET A 41 -13.60 -14.66 0.40
C MET A 41 -14.47 -15.01 -0.81
N THR A 42 -15.62 -14.35 -0.94
CA THR A 42 -16.49 -14.50 -2.12
C THR A 42 -16.43 -13.26 -3.01
N ALA A 43 -16.69 -13.45 -4.31
CA ALA A 43 -16.71 -12.37 -5.28
C ALA A 43 -17.78 -11.32 -4.95
N GLU A 44 -18.94 -11.76 -4.44
CA GLU A 44 -20.03 -10.87 -4.03
C GLU A 44 -19.64 -10.01 -2.84
N ARG A 45 -18.92 -10.57 -1.85
CA ARG A 45 -18.39 -9.84 -0.70
C ARG A 45 -17.38 -8.79 -1.16
N LEU A 46 -16.42 -9.18 -2.00
CA LEU A 46 -15.44 -8.25 -2.56
C LEU A 46 -16.13 -7.11 -3.34
N GLY A 47 -17.09 -7.43 -4.20
CA GLY A 47 -17.85 -6.44 -4.93
C GLY A 47 -18.55 -5.43 -4.03
N ARG A 48 -19.18 -5.86 -2.93
CA ARG A 48 -19.83 -4.97 -1.95
C ARG A 48 -18.83 -4.07 -1.24
N ILE A 49 -17.67 -4.60 -0.83
CA ILE A 49 -16.60 -3.84 -0.19
C ILE A 49 -16.11 -2.74 -1.13
N VAL A 50 -15.82 -3.09 -2.37
CA VAL A 50 -15.34 -2.15 -3.39
C VAL A 50 -16.35 -1.05 -3.70
N LEU A 51 -17.63 -1.37 -3.79
CA LEU A 51 -18.69 -0.37 -3.94
C LEU A 51 -18.75 0.60 -2.75
N THR A 52 -18.50 0.10 -1.55
CA THR A 52 -18.42 0.93 -0.35
C THR A 52 -17.20 1.84 -0.39
N THR A 53 -16.05 1.33 -0.84
CA THR A 53 -14.81 2.10 -1.04
C THR A 53 -15.00 3.23 -2.05
N ILE A 54 -15.66 2.97 -3.19
CA ILE A 54 -15.98 4.01 -4.18
C ILE A 54 -16.90 5.09 -3.59
N ARG A 55 -17.88 4.70 -2.76
CA ARG A 55 -18.77 5.67 -2.11
C ARG A 55 -18.02 6.57 -1.11
N LYS A 56 -17.03 6.02 -0.41
CA LYS A 56 -16.17 6.78 0.51
C LYS A 56 -15.18 7.68 -0.22
N ASN A 57 -14.66 7.21 -1.36
CA ASN A 57 -13.72 7.94 -2.20
C ASN A 57 -14.23 8.03 -3.65
N PRO A 58 -15.03 9.06 -3.98
CA PRO A 58 -15.60 9.24 -5.30
C PRO A 58 -14.59 9.40 -6.44
N GLU A 59 -13.35 9.83 -6.14
CA GLU A 59 -12.29 9.97 -7.14
C GLU A 59 -11.93 8.64 -7.81
N LEU A 60 -12.18 7.52 -7.15
CA LEU A 60 -11.97 6.19 -7.74
C LEU A 60 -12.88 5.94 -8.95
N ALA A 61 -14.05 6.58 -9.00
CA ALA A 61 -14.97 6.48 -10.13
C ALA A 61 -14.47 7.23 -11.38
N GLU A 62 -13.50 8.13 -11.23
CA GLU A 62 -12.89 8.89 -12.32
C GLU A 62 -11.63 8.21 -12.89
N CYS A 63 -11.20 7.11 -12.27
CA CYS A 63 -10.03 6.38 -12.71
C CYS A 63 -10.32 5.52 -13.94
N THR A 64 -9.24 5.15 -14.67
CA THR A 64 -9.37 4.26 -15.81
C THR A 64 -9.91 2.88 -15.37
N GLN A 65 -10.76 2.29 -16.21
CA GLN A 65 -11.37 0.98 -15.92
C GLN A 65 -10.30 -0.12 -15.81
N GLU A 66 -9.27 -0.06 -16.64
CA GLU A 66 -8.15 -1.01 -16.66
C GLU A 66 -7.39 -0.98 -15.33
N SER A 67 -7.02 0.21 -14.83
CA SER A 67 -6.30 0.32 -13.56
C SER A 67 -7.18 -0.14 -12.39
N PHE A 68 -8.48 0.16 -12.45
CA PHE A 68 -9.41 -0.27 -11.42
C PHE A 68 -9.58 -1.80 -11.40
N LEU A 69 -9.75 -2.41 -12.56
CA LEU A 69 -9.85 -3.87 -12.68
C LEU A 69 -8.55 -4.55 -12.26
N GLY A 70 -7.38 -3.97 -12.61
CA GLY A 70 -6.08 -4.44 -12.13
C GLY A 70 -5.96 -4.45 -10.61
N ALA A 71 -6.36 -3.35 -9.96
CA ALA A 71 -6.38 -3.25 -8.50
C ALA A 71 -7.34 -4.28 -7.86
N LEU A 72 -8.48 -4.53 -8.48
CA LEU A 72 -9.43 -5.56 -8.07
C LEU A 72 -8.82 -6.97 -8.11
N PHE A 73 -8.13 -7.32 -9.21
CA PHE A 73 -7.47 -8.62 -9.32
C PHE A 73 -6.33 -8.79 -8.34
N GLN A 74 -5.53 -7.74 -8.11
CA GLN A 74 -4.51 -7.76 -7.07
C GLN A 74 -5.12 -8.03 -5.69
N THR A 75 -6.23 -7.35 -5.38
CA THR A 75 -7.01 -7.55 -4.15
C THR A 75 -7.50 -8.99 -4.04
N ALA A 76 -8.10 -9.52 -5.12
CA ALA A 76 -8.63 -10.88 -5.15
C ALA A 76 -7.51 -11.92 -4.94
N GLN A 77 -6.39 -11.80 -5.66
CA GLN A 77 -5.26 -12.74 -5.55
C GLN A 77 -4.63 -12.79 -4.15
N LEU A 78 -4.63 -11.66 -3.43
CA LEU A 78 -4.10 -11.59 -2.06
C LEU A 78 -5.17 -11.89 -1.01
N GLY A 79 -6.45 -11.85 -1.37
CA GLY A 79 -7.54 -12.00 -0.42
C GLY A 79 -7.54 -10.94 0.67
N LEU A 80 -7.13 -9.71 0.34
CA LEU A 80 -7.15 -8.57 1.25
C LEU A 80 -8.37 -7.70 0.97
N GLU A 81 -8.94 -7.10 2.00
CA GLU A 81 -10.14 -6.28 1.88
C GLU A 81 -9.76 -4.79 1.85
N PRO A 82 -10.03 -4.07 0.73
CA PRO A 82 -9.72 -2.65 0.64
C PRO A 82 -10.59 -1.84 1.59
N ASP A 83 -9.98 -0.85 2.29
CA ASP A 83 -10.61 0.03 3.28
C ASP A 83 -11.28 -0.68 4.46
N VAL A 84 -10.99 -1.96 4.65
CA VAL A 84 -11.42 -2.73 5.81
C VAL A 84 -10.23 -2.96 6.71
N ASP A 85 -10.34 -2.49 7.93
CA ASP A 85 -9.32 -2.64 8.99
C ASP A 85 -7.89 -2.24 8.59
N GLY A 86 -7.71 -1.47 7.52
CA GLY A 86 -6.38 -1.06 7.06
C GLY A 86 -5.55 -2.17 6.42
N GLN A 87 -6.18 -3.21 5.90
CA GLN A 87 -5.49 -4.29 5.17
C GLN A 87 -4.96 -3.82 3.83
N ALA A 88 -5.76 -3.11 3.08
CA ALA A 88 -5.39 -2.56 1.77
C ALA A 88 -6.14 -1.26 1.49
N TYR A 89 -5.66 -0.52 0.49
CA TYR A 89 -6.26 0.74 0.06
C TYR A 89 -6.28 0.84 -1.46
N PHE A 90 -7.35 1.43 -1.99
CA PHE A 90 -7.40 1.92 -3.36
C PHE A 90 -7.16 3.42 -3.35
N ILE A 91 -6.09 3.86 -3.99
CA ILE A 91 -5.71 5.27 -4.03
C ILE A 91 -5.70 5.74 -5.47
N ALA A 92 -6.40 6.85 -5.73
CA ALA A 92 -6.41 7.49 -7.05
C ALA A 92 -5.13 8.34 -7.21
N PHE A 93 -4.38 8.11 -8.29
CA PHE A 93 -3.20 8.88 -8.65
C PHE A 93 -3.34 9.49 -10.04
N ASN A 94 -2.82 10.70 -10.19
CA ASN A 94 -2.68 11.35 -11.48
C ASN A 94 -1.34 10.92 -12.10
N ASN A 95 -1.40 10.09 -13.12
CA ASN A 95 -0.23 9.62 -13.86
C ASN A 95 -0.16 10.28 -15.24
N SER A 96 1.06 10.52 -15.74
CA SER A 96 1.28 10.95 -17.12
C SER A 96 1.79 9.78 -17.92
N ARG A 97 1.12 9.47 -19.04
CA ARG A 97 1.49 8.38 -19.93
C ARG A 97 1.59 8.87 -21.38
N LYS A 98 2.47 8.26 -22.15
CA LYS A 98 2.64 8.56 -23.56
C LYS A 98 1.69 7.66 -24.37
N VAL A 99 0.66 8.25 -24.95
CA VAL A 99 -0.32 7.55 -25.81
C VAL A 99 -0.22 8.16 -27.22
N GLY A 100 0.08 7.36 -28.22
CA GLY A 100 0.24 7.85 -29.59
C GLY A 100 1.28 8.97 -29.75
N GLY A 101 2.38 8.90 -28.98
CA GLY A 101 3.44 9.92 -29.01
C GLY A 101 3.18 11.18 -28.18
N LYS A 102 1.99 11.37 -27.63
CA LYS A 102 1.60 12.53 -26.80
C LYS A 102 1.48 12.17 -25.33
N TRP A 103 1.90 13.05 -24.45
CA TRP A 103 1.69 12.89 -23.00
C TRP A 103 0.23 13.17 -22.64
N VAL A 104 -0.42 12.19 -22.02
CA VAL A 104 -1.79 12.29 -21.54
C VAL A 104 -1.79 12.09 -20.01
N LYS A 105 -2.50 12.96 -19.30
CA LYS A 105 -2.74 12.79 -17.87
C LYS A 105 -3.93 11.83 -17.69
N LEU A 106 -3.71 10.77 -16.94
CA LEU A 106 -4.73 9.76 -16.62
C LEU A 106 -4.83 9.64 -15.10
N LYS A 107 -6.05 9.52 -14.60
CA LYS A 107 -6.30 9.17 -13.20
C LYS A 107 -6.39 7.64 -13.12
N GLU A 108 -5.54 7.03 -12.30
CA GLU A 108 -5.41 5.57 -12.20
C GLU A 108 -5.50 5.12 -10.76
N VAL A 109 -6.09 3.94 -10.53
CA VAL A 109 -6.12 3.32 -9.20
C VAL A 109 -4.82 2.60 -8.95
N GLN A 110 -4.23 2.88 -7.79
CA GLN A 110 -3.13 2.10 -7.25
C GLN A 110 -3.62 1.29 -6.05
N PHE A 111 -3.35 -0.02 -6.08
CA PHE A 111 -3.52 -0.89 -4.94
C PHE A 111 -2.33 -0.74 -4.00
N VAL A 112 -2.59 -0.41 -2.74
CA VAL A 112 -1.57 -0.22 -1.71
C VAL A 112 -1.89 -1.12 -0.52
N ILE A 113 -0.94 -1.97 -0.15
CA ILE A 113 -1.10 -2.85 1.00
C ILE A 113 -0.80 -2.08 2.29
N GLY A 114 -1.74 -2.11 3.22
CA GLY A 114 -1.56 -1.60 4.56
C GLY A 114 -0.66 -2.50 5.41
N TYR A 115 -0.14 -1.98 6.53
CA TYR A 115 0.68 -2.81 7.41
C TYR A 115 -0.11 -4.01 7.98
N LYS A 116 -1.40 -3.86 8.24
CA LYS A 116 -2.27 -4.95 8.70
C LYS A 116 -2.49 -6.02 7.63
N GLY A 117 -2.47 -5.64 6.33
CA GLY A 117 -2.48 -6.60 5.25
C GLY A 117 -1.23 -7.49 5.24
N TYR A 118 -0.05 -6.93 5.47
CA TYR A 118 1.17 -7.72 5.63
C TYR A 118 1.12 -8.63 6.86
N VAL A 119 0.58 -8.15 7.98
CA VAL A 119 0.37 -8.97 9.19
C VAL A 119 -0.60 -10.10 8.91
N GLU A 120 -1.70 -9.83 8.23
CA GLU A 120 -2.68 -10.84 7.81
C GLU A 120 -2.05 -11.93 6.92
N LEU A 121 -1.29 -11.53 5.90
CA LEU A 121 -0.57 -12.46 5.03
C LEU A 121 0.47 -13.30 5.79
N PHE A 122 1.13 -12.73 6.80
CA PHE A 122 2.06 -13.47 7.64
C PHE A 122 1.34 -14.57 8.45
N TYR A 123 0.18 -14.26 9.05
CA TYR A 123 -0.57 -15.24 9.81
C TYR A 123 -1.24 -16.31 8.96
N ARG A 124 -1.43 -16.08 7.67
CA ARG A 124 -1.88 -17.12 6.73
C ARG A 124 -0.76 -18.10 6.32
N HIS A 125 0.49 -17.74 6.58
CA HIS A 125 1.62 -18.61 6.30
C HIS A 125 1.76 -19.68 7.39
N GLU A 126 1.92 -20.95 7.00
CA GLU A 126 2.02 -22.09 7.91
C GLU A 126 3.14 -21.96 8.96
N LEU A 127 4.21 -21.23 8.64
CA LEU A 127 5.31 -20.97 9.57
C LEU A 127 5.08 -19.71 10.44
N GLY A 128 4.05 -18.93 10.21
CA GLY A 128 3.80 -17.70 10.93
C GLY A 128 3.19 -17.96 12.31
N LEU A 129 3.93 -17.66 13.39
CA LEU A 129 3.44 -17.82 14.76
C LEU A 129 3.02 -16.48 15.38
N LYS A 130 3.90 -15.48 15.33
CA LYS A 130 3.66 -14.16 15.92
C LYS A 130 4.51 -13.11 15.21
N ILE A 131 3.91 -11.96 14.95
CA ILE A 131 4.62 -10.78 14.43
C ILE A 131 4.23 -9.55 15.22
N SER A 132 5.20 -8.70 15.55
CA SER A 132 4.97 -7.46 16.28
C SER A 132 5.94 -6.36 15.85
N MET A 133 5.51 -5.11 16.06
CA MET A 133 6.28 -3.91 15.74
C MET A 133 6.27 -2.97 16.92
N HIS A 134 7.42 -2.38 17.22
CA HIS A 134 7.56 -1.48 18.35
C HIS A 134 8.38 -0.26 17.99
N THR A 135 8.12 0.82 18.73
CA THR A 135 8.91 2.05 18.72
C THR A 135 9.78 2.06 19.98
N VAL A 136 11.05 2.34 19.82
CA VAL A 136 12.02 2.52 20.91
C VAL A 136 12.23 4.01 21.12
N TYR A 137 12.11 4.45 22.37
CA TYR A 137 12.25 5.84 22.76
C TYR A 137 13.57 6.07 23.50
N GLU A 138 13.98 7.32 23.66
CA GLU A 138 15.27 7.72 24.21
C GLU A 138 15.57 7.13 25.62
N LYS A 139 14.55 7.02 26.47
CA LYS A 139 14.70 6.53 27.86
C LYS A 139 14.50 5.02 28.00
N ASP A 140 14.10 4.33 26.91
CA ASP A 140 13.92 2.88 26.94
C ASP A 140 15.28 2.15 27.05
N THR A 141 15.29 1.02 27.72
CA THR A 141 16.42 0.11 27.67
C THR A 141 16.28 -0.80 26.45
N PHE A 142 17.20 -0.67 25.49
CA PHE A 142 17.14 -1.41 24.24
C PHE A 142 18.49 -1.96 23.82
N HIS A 143 18.58 -3.29 23.69
CA HIS A 143 19.76 -4.03 23.25
C HIS A 143 19.37 -5.02 22.16
N TYR A 144 20.22 -5.18 21.16
CA TYR A 144 20.04 -6.22 20.13
C TYR A 144 21.40 -6.58 19.54
N GLU A 145 21.53 -7.82 19.09
CA GLU A 145 22.70 -8.32 18.38
C GLU A 145 22.25 -9.12 17.16
N TYR A 146 22.97 -8.97 16.07
CA TYR A 146 22.89 -9.83 14.89
C TYR A 146 24.05 -10.81 14.89
N GLY A 147 23.91 -11.92 14.20
CA GLY A 147 24.93 -12.94 14.05
C GLY A 147 24.45 -14.32 14.50
N SER A 148 25.39 -15.16 14.98
CA SER A 148 25.06 -16.54 15.33
C SER A 148 24.10 -16.69 16.52
N ASN A 149 24.12 -15.71 17.45
CA ASN A 149 23.26 -15.68 18.63
C ASN A 149 22.43 -14.42 18.63
N GLU A 150 21.56 -14.30 17.63
CA GLU A 150 20.70 -13.14 17.48
C GLU A 150 19.74 -13.00 18.66
N PHE A 151 19.68 -11.80 19.25
CA PHE A 151 18.69 -11.48 20.26
C PHE A 151 18.25 -10.03 20.19
N ILE A 152 17.08 -9.77 20.74
CA ILE A 152 16.53 -8.43 20.93
C ILE A 152 15.87 -8.36 22.31
N LYS A 153 16.22 -7.31 23.07
CA LYS A 153 15.64 -7.03 24.38
C LYS A 153 15.20 -5.57 24.42
N HIS A 154 13.93 -5.36 24.73
CA HIS A 154 13.34 -4.04 24.85
C HIS A 154 12.54 -3.96 26.15
N ILE A 155 12.94 -3.04 27.03
CA ILE A 155 12.24 -2.71 28.27
C ILE A 155 11.85 -1.23 28.16
N PRO A 156 10.54 -0.95 27.96
CA PRO A 156 10.05 0.42 27.94
C PRO A 156 10.30 1.10 29.30
N TYR A 157 10.64 2.39 29.23
CA TYR A 157 10.70 3.22 30.44
C TYR A 157 9.26 3.48 30.92
N ASP A 158 9.00 3.16 32.19
CA ASP A 158 7.64 3.20 32.79
C ASP A 158 7.60 3.98 34.12
N ILE A 159 8.66 4.73 34.47
CA ILE A 159 8.68 5.50 35.71
C ILE A 159 7.91 6.82 35.49
N PRO A 160 6.81 7.03 36.23
CA PRO A 160 6.03 8.27 36.12
C PRO A 160 6.76 9.46 36.75
N ASN A 161 6.50 10.64 36.24
CA ASN A 161 6.93 11.90 36.86
C ASN A 161 6.00 12.29 38.04
N GLU A 162 6.24 13.43 38.68
CA GLU A 162 5.45 13.93 39.80
C GLU A 162 3.95 14.14 39.45
N LYS A 163 3.59 14.25 38.19
CA LYS A 163 2.21 14.37 37.69
C LYS A 163 1.58 13.03 37.33
N GLY A 164 2.29 11.92 37.52
CA GLY A 164 1.83 10.58 37.15
C GLY A 164 1.94 10.25 35.66
N GLU A 165 2.64 11.08 34.85
CA GLU A 165 2.84 10.89 33.42
C GLU A 165 4.17 10.19 33.15
N VAL A 166 4.20 9.26 32.23
CA VAL A 166 5.42 8.57 31.78
C VAL A 166 5.96 9.24 30.51
N ASP A 167 7.06 9.96 30.65
CA ASP A 167 7.77 10.56 29.53
C ASP A 167 8.89 9.64 29.06
N ARG A 168 8.74 9.00 27.92
CA ARG A 168 9.74 8.12 27.30
C ARG A 168 10.75 8.86 26.40
N GLY A 169 10.58 10.16 26.19
CA GLY A 169 11.41 10.96 25.27
C GLY A 169 10.97 10.78 23.80
N LYS A 170 11.89 11.11 22.87
CA LYS A 170 11.61 11.04 21.43
C LYS A 170 11.82 9.63 20.89
N PRO A 171 11.11 9.25 19.80
CA PRO A 171 11.36 7.97 19.12
C PRO A 171 12.74 7.99 18.43
N ILE A 172 13.56 6.96 18.68
CA ILE A 172 14.92 6.84 18.13
C ILE A 172 15.11 5.67 17.20
N LYS A 173 14.41 4.56 17.45
CA LYS A 173 14.48 3.35 16.63
C LYS A 173 13.10 2.70 16.49
N TYR A 174 12.98 1.88 15.47
CA TYR A 174 11.82 1.05 15.21
C TYR A 174 12.28 -0.37 14.93
N TYR A 175 11.55 -1.35 15.40
CA TYR A 175 11.84 -2.73 15.07
C TYR A 175 10.57 -3.53 14.84
N ALA A 176 10.71 -4.57 14.02
CA ALA A 176 9.72 -5.61 13.84
C ALA A 176 10.37 -6.95 14.16
N ILE A 177 9.62 -7.85 14.78
CA ILE A 177 10.06 -9.21 15.11
C ILE A 177 8.98 -10.20 14.70
N ALA A 178 9.39 -11.29 14.08
CA ALA A 178 8.56 -12.42 13.73
C ALA A 178 9.08 -13.68 14.43
N HIS A 179 8.16 -14.41 15.03
CA HIS A 179 8.40 -15.74 15.59
C HIS A 179 7.80 -16.77 14.65
N LEU A 180 8.52 -17.82 14.37
CA LEU A 180 8.11 -18.91 13.49
C LEU A 180 7.77 -20.17 14.31
N VAL A 181 6.86 -20.97 13.78
CA VAL A 181 6.38 -22.22 14.44
C VAL A 181 7.54 -23.20 14.70
N ASN A 182 8.57 -23.19 13.87
CA ASN A 182 9.77 -24.03 14.05
C ASN A 182 10.74 -23.50 15.14
N GLY A 183 10.36 -22.47 15.91
CA GLY A 183 11.16 -21.87 16.97
C GLY A 183 12.13 -20.79 16.49
N GLY A 184 12.22 -20.52 15.18
CA GLY A 184 13.06 -19.44 14.64
C GLY A 184 12.50 -18.05 14.97
N ASN A 185 13.38 -17.11 15.24
CA ASN A 185 13.05 -15.70 15.41
C ASN A 185 13.81 -14.90 14.36
N VAL A 186 13.13 -13.97 13.72
CA VAL A 186 13.74 -13.04 12.76
C VAL A 186 13.31 -11.64 13.15
N PHE A 187 14.24 -10.71 13.20
CA PHE A 187 13.88 -9.31 13.47
C PHE A 187 14.63 -8.34 12.57
N LYS A 188 14.09 -7.14 12.45
CA LYS A 188 14.71 -6.03 11.76
C LYS A 188 14.62 -4.78 12.63
N VAL A 189 15.75 -4.11 12.81
CA VAL A 189 15.84 -2.82 13.50
C VAL A 189 16.24 -1.75 12.49
N MET A 190 15.64 -0.58 12.58
CA MET A 190 16.00 0.61 11.82
C MET A 190 16.00 1.83 12.74
N ASN A 191 16.99 2.71 12.56
CA ASN A 191 16.98 4.01 13.21
C ASN A 191 15.91 4.92 12.57
N ARG A 192 15.41 5.89 13.33
CA ARG A 192 14.49 6.90 12.81
C ARG A 192 15.03 7.58 11.55
N SER A 193 16.33 7.95 11.55
CA SER A 193 16.97 8.58 10.40
C SER A 193 17.02 7.68 9.15
N GLU A 194 17.15 6.37 9.31
CA GLU A 194 17.11 5.42 8.20
C GLU A 194 15.69 5.30 7.62
N CYS A 195 14.66 5.29 8.47
CA CYS A 195 13.27 5.30 8.03
C CYS A 195 12.94 6.56 7.23
N ILE A 196 13.37 7.74 7.70
CA ILE A 196 13.16 9.01 7.01
C ILE A 196 13.94 9.05 5.68
N LYS A 197 15.20 8.60 5.65
CA LYS A 197 15.96 8.47 4.39
C LYS A 197 15.26 7.55 3.39
N HIS A 198 14.69 6.45 3.88
CA HIS A 198 13.89 5.55 3.04
C HIS A 198 12.65 6.25 2.48
N ALA A 199 11.93 7.02 3.30
CA ALA A 199 10.79 7.80 2.86
C ALA A 199 11.16 8.83 1.78
N MET A 200 12.23 9.59 2.00
CA MET A 200 12.74 10.57 1.03
C MET A 200 13.09 9.93 -0.31
N LYS A 201 13.62 8.71 -0.30
CA LYS A 201 14.02 8.01 -1.52
C LYS A 201 12.84 7.39 -2.28
N HIS A 202 11.81 6.95 -1.58
CA HIS A 202 10.78 6.07 -2.16
C HIS A 202 9.35 6.61 -2.10
N SER A 203 9.08 7.67 -1.31
CA SER A 203 7.72 8.19 -1.13
C SER A 203 7.49 9.51 -1.85
N LYS A 204 6.82 9.46 -2.99
CA LYS A 204 6.39 10.67 -3.72
C LYS A 204 5.34 11.49 -2.96
N SER A 205 4.63 10.89 -2.01
CA SER A 205 3.67 11.61 -1.18
C SER A 205 4.32 12.38 -0.04
N TYR A 206 5.60 12.11 0.25
CA TYR A 206 6.31 12.74 1.36
C TYR A 206 7.00 14.04 0.98
N ILE A 207 7.70 14.02 -0.15
CA ILE A 207 8.46 15.16 -0.67
C ILE A 207 8.26 15.31 -2.17
N ASP A 208 8.51 16.53 -2.68
CA ASP A 208 8.51 16.79 -4.10
C ASP A 208 9.70 16.08 -4.76
N MET A 209 9.41 15.45 -5.90
CA MET A 209 10.38 14.70 -6.69
C MET A 209 10.35 15.17 -8.14
N GLU A 210 11.51 15.24 -8.78
CA GLU A 210 11.66 15.49 -10.21
C GLU A 210 12.18 14.25 -10.94
N PHE A 211 11.86 14.14 -12.23
CA PHE A 211 12.35 13.05 -13.05
C PHE A 211 13.75 13.38 -13.55
N ASN A 212 14.74 12.59 -13.14
CA ASN A 212 16.11 12.70 -13.63
C ASN A 212 16.26 11.91 -14.92
N GLU A 213 16.49 12.59 -16.04
CA GLU A 213 16.61 11.97 -17.36
C GLU A 213 17.87 11.09 -17.52
N VAL A 214 18.94 11.37 -16.79
CA VAL A 214 20.19 10.62 -16.84
C VAL A 214 20.06 9.30 -16.07
N GLU A 215 19.60 9.38 -14.82
CA GLU A 215 19.36 8.19 -13.98
C GLU A 215 18.03 7.52 -14.33
N LYS A 216 17.18 8.20 -15.12
CA LYS A 216 15.82 7.79 -15.53
C LYS A 216 14.94 7.33 -14.37
N LYS A 217 15.01 7.96 -13.24
CA LYS A 217 14.21 7.74 -12.04
C LYS A 217 13.79 9.06 -11.41
N TYR A 218 12.77 8.99 -10.57
CA TYR A 218 12.42 10.14 -9.75
C TYR A 218 13.43 10.31 -8.62
N VAL A 219 13.94 11.51 -8.45
CA VAL A 219 14.87 11.91 -7.39
C VAL A 219 14.29 13.09 -6.62
N PRO A 220 14.61 13.26 -5.33
CA PRO A 220 14.24 14.45 -4.59
C PRO A 220 14.82 15.70 -5.25
N ILE A 221 14.04 16.75 -5.38
CA ILE A 221 14.55 18.06 -5.80
C ILE A 221 15.51 18.61 -4.75
N LYS A 222 16.39 19.52 -5.14
CA LYS A 222 17.45 20.05 -4.25
C LYS A 222 16.94 20.62 -2.93
N ASN A 223 15.75 21.25 -2.93
CA ASN A 223 15.07 21.79 -1.75
C ASN A 223 13.62 21.32 -1.76
N PRO A 224 13.34 20.07 -1.35
CA PRO A 224 12.00 19.52 -1.46
C PRO A 224 11.06 20.14 -0.44
N HIS A 225 9.84 20.45 -0.86
CA HIS A 225 8.76 20.77 0.06
C HIS A 225 8.17 19.48 0.62
N PHE A 226 7.95 19.45 1.92
CA PHE A 226 7.27 18.36 2.57
C PHE A 226 5.76 18.52 2.43
N ASN A 227 5.08 17.49 1.97
CA ASN A 227 3.62 17.49 1.89
C ASN A 227 3.02 17.36 3.30
N PRO A 228 2.36 18.38 3.84
CA PRO A 228 1.81 18.36 5.21
C PRO A 228 0.72 17.30 5.39
N ASN A 229 0.05 16.87 4.31
CA ASN A 229 -0.99 15.86 4.33
C ASN A 229 -0.44 14.43 4.15
N SER A 230 0.87 14.29 3.99
CA SER A 230 1.49 12.98 3.88
C SER A 230 1.38 12.21 5.20
N PRO A 231 1.07 10.90 5.17
CA PRO A 231 1.15 10.05 6.36
C PRO A 231 2.52 10.07 7.05
N TRP A 232 3.58 10.36 6.32
CA TRP A 232 4.93 10.55 6.87
C TRP A 232 5.08 11.80 7.74
N VAL A 233 4.18 12.77 7.59
CA VAL A 233 4.14 13.99 8.41
C VAL A 233 3.08 13.85 9.50
N THR A 234 1.90 13.33 9.16
CA THR A 234 0.78 13.23 10.10
C THR A 234 0.90 12.08 11.09
N ASP A 235 1.56 10.96 10.71
CA ASP A 235 1.83 9.81 11.57
C ASP A 235 3.14 9.11 11.21
N GLU A 236 4.26 9.82 11.49
CA GLU A 236 5.61 9.31 11.24
C GLU A 236 5.86 7.95 11.91
N ASN A 237 5.37 7.77 13.14
CA ASN A 237 5.57 6.53 13.89
C ASN A 237 4.94 5.32 13.21
N ALA A 238 3.72 5.45 12.70
CA ALA A 238 3.08 4.38 11.96
C ALA A 238 3.80 4.06 10.66
N MET A 239 4.26 5.08 9.94
CA MET A 239 5.00 4.92 8.68
C MET A 239 6.37 4.28 8.89
N CYS A 240 7.10 4.65 9.94
CA CYS A 240 8.37 4.01 10.30
C CYS A 240 8.15 2.54 10.69
N LYS A 241 7.15 2.22 11.51
CA LYS A 241 6.77 0.84 11.85
C LYS A 241 6.41 0.03 10.61
N LYS A 242 5.60 0.60 9.70
CA LYS A 242 5.27 -0.04 8.40
C LYS A 242 6.54 -0.34 7.61
N THR A 243 7.46 0.62 7.51
CA THR A 243 8.71 0.45 6.77
C THR A 243 9.55 -0.69 7.31
N VAL A 244 9.75 -0.74 8.63
CA VAL A 244 10.52 -1.82 9.27
C VAL A 244 9.85 -3.18 9.07
N LEU A 245 8.51 -3.24 9.18
CA LEU A 245 7.76 -4.46 8.90
C LEU A 245 7.98 -4.96 7.47
N ILE A 246 7.86 -4.08 6.47
CA ILE A 246 8.09 -4.47 5.07
C ILE A 246 9.52 -4.96 4.86
N GLN A 247 10.52 -4.33 5.49
CA GLN A 247 11.90 -4.79 5.41
C GLN A 247 12.08 -6.17 6.08
N LEU A 248 11.41 -6.43 7.21
CA LEU A 248 11.38 -7.75 7.84
C LEU A 248 10.73 -8.79 6.91
N MET A 249 9.56 -8.48 6.34
CA MET A 249 8.85 -9.38 5.43
C MET A 249 9.68 -9.81 4.22
N LYS A 250 10.63 -8.98 3.78
CA LYS A 250 11.57 -9.33 2.70
C LYS A 250 12.54 -10.46 3.09
N THR A 251 12.82 -10.65 4.37
CA THR A 251 13.76 -11.67 4.88
C THR A 251 13.10 -12.95 5.35
N LEU A 252 11.78 -12.92 5.60
CA LEU A 252 11.02 -14.09 6.07
C LEU A 252 10.82 -15.13 4.94
N PRO A 253 10.58 -16.41 5.29
CA PRO A 253 10.03 -17.38 4.37
C PRO A 253 8.77 -16.82 3.71
N LYS A 254 8.65 -16.95 2.40
CA LYS A 254 7.60 -16.30 1.64
C LYS A 254 6.67 -17.33 1.03
N SER A 255 5.41 -17.29 1.41
CA SER A 255 4.36 -17.89 0.59
C SER A 255 4.29 -17.20 -0.77
N THR A 256 3.62 -17.83 -1.73
CA THR A 256 3.37 -17.23 -3.04
C THR A 256 2.64 -15.89 -2.92
N GLU A 257 1.70 -15.78 -1.95
CA GLU A 257 0.93 -14.58 -1.67
C GLU A 257 1.82 -13.44 -1.13
N ILE A 258 2.70 -13.72 -0.15
CA ILE A 258 3.62 -12.71 0.40
C ILE A 258 4.58 -12.22 -0.68
N ARG A 259 5.08 -13.11 -1.56
CA ARG A 259 5.94 -12.72 -2.68
C ARG A 259 5.20 -11.79 -3.62
N LYS A 260 4.00 -12.17 -4.06
CA LYS A 260 3.14 -11.33 -4.89
C LYS A 260 2.81 -10.00 -4.23
N ALA A 261 2.51 -10.00 -2.92
CA ALA A 261 2.24 -8.78 -2.17
C ALA A 261 3.41 -7.79 -2.20
N LEU A 262 4.64 -8.25 -1.99
CA LEU A 262 5.83 -7.42 -2.03
C LEU A 262 6.16 -6.89 -3.43
N GLU A 263 5.84 -7.65 -4.48
CA GLU A 263 6.00 -7.25 -5.88
C GLU A 263 4.91 -6.27 -6.33
N MET A 264 3.69 -6.44 -5.84
CA MET A 264 2.53 -5.63 -6.23
C MET A 264 2.40 -4.32 -5.48
N ASP A 265 2.97 -4.22 -4.27
CA ASP A 265 2.84 -3.01 -3.46
C ASP A 265 3.47 -1.82 -4.19
N ASN A 266 2.69 -0.75 -4.31
CA ASN A 266 3.05 0.45 -5.05
C ASN A 266 3.16 0.30 -6.59
N THR A 267 2.55 -0.71 -7.19
CA THR A 267 2.44 -0.84 -8.66
C THR A 267 1.05 -0.47 -9.16
N THR A 268 0.98 0.03 -10.40
CA THR A 268 -0.29 0.28 -11.10
C THR A 268 -0.39 -0.64 -12.30
N LYS A 269 -1.45 -1.43 -12.38
CA LYS A 269 -1.68 -2.31 -13.54
C LYS A 269 -2.17 -1.50 -14.72
N ILE A 270 -1.49 -1.61 -15.86
CA ILE A 270 -1.80 -0.85 -17.07
C ILE A 270 -2.56 -1.69 -18.09
N ARG A 271 -2.30 -2.99 -18.13
CA ARG A 271 -2.88 -3.87 -19.13
C ARG A 271 -3.25 -5.21 -18.50
N ILE A 272 -4.45 -5.67 -18.80
CA ILE A 272 -4.94 -7.00 -18.43
C ILE A 272 -5.21 -7.76 -19.72
N LEU A 273 -4.61 -8.94 -19.87
CA LEU A 273 -4.87 -9.79 -21.00
C LEU A 273 -6.27 -10.39 -20.90
N PRO A 274 -6.94 -10.71 -22.04
CA PRO A 274 -8.30 -11.24 -22.04
C PRO A 274 -8.47 -12.55 -21.27
N ASP A 275 -7.42 -13.37 -21.20
CA ASP A 275 -7.38 -14.64 -20.47
C ASP A 275 -6.97 -14.48 -19.00
N MET A 276 -6.67 -13.26 -18.56
CA MET A 276 -6.26 -12.91 -17.19
C MET A 276 -5.01 -13.62 -16.68
N SER A 277 -4.31 -14.39 -17.53
CA SER A 277 -3.17 -15.22 -17.16
C SER A 277 -1.88 -14.43 -16.99
N GLU A 278 -1.73 -13.33 -17.74
CA GLU A 278 -0.58 -12.42 -17.62
C GLU A 278 -1.03 -10.99 -17.37
N VAL A 279 -0.91 -10.56 -16.14
CA VAL A 279 -0.98 -9.16 -15.79
C VAL A 279 0.45 -8.63 -15.74
N ARG A 280 0.91 -7.95 -16.79
CA ARG A 280 2.23 -7.31 -16.76
C ARG A 280 2.22 -6.16 -15.79
N ASP A 281 3.08 -6.23 -14.80
CA ASP A 281 3.37 -5.13 -13.89
C ASP A 281 4.26 -4.12 -14.61
N GLU A 282 3.63 -3.10 -15.16
CA GLU A 282 4.35 -2.05 -15.84
C GLU A 282 4.33 -0.78 -15.01
N THR A 283 4.94 -0.79 -13.89
CA THR A 283 5.63 0.35 -13.27
C THR A 283 5.99 0.01 -11.83
N ASN A 284 7.19 -0.40 -11.66
CA ASN A 284 7.89 -0.11 -10.43
C ASN A 284 8.19 1.40 -10.47
N TRP A 285 7.77 2.15 -9.48
CA TRP A 285 8.05 3.59 -9.39
C TRP A 285 9.54 3.90 -9.29
N SER A 286 10.39 2.87 -9.13
CA SER A 286 11.84 2.97 -9.14
C SER A 286 12.45 2.74 -10.52
N ASP A 287 11.75 2.10 -11.45
CA ASP A 287 12.29 1.77 -12.77
C ASP A 287 11.32 2.13 -13.89
N LYS A 288 11.77 3.03 -14.70
CA LYS A 288 11.39 3.33 -16.05
C LYS A 288 10.69 2.21 -16.78
N ASN A 289 9.54 2.49 -17.29
CA ASN A 289 9.27 2.10 -18.66
C ASN A 289 8.31 3.10 -19.29
N ILE A 290 8.85 3.91 -20.16
CA ILE A 290 8.05 4.61 -21.18
C ILE A 290 7.53 3.49 -22.08
N ILE A 291 6.30 3.05 -21.86
CA ILE A 291 5.68 2.11 -22.77
C ILE A 291 5.07 2.92 -23.89
N GLU A 292 5.61 2.73 -25.05
CA GLU A 292 4.92 3.10 -26.27
C GLU A 292 3.77 2.12 -26.45
N VAL A 293 2.56 2.56 -26.12
CA VAL A 293 1.36 1.83 -26.53
C VAL A 293 1.28 2.06 -28.04
N GLU A 294 1.70 1.06 -28.82
CA GLU A 294 1.42 1.04 -30.25
C GLU A 294 -0.10 1.14 -30.41
N GLY A 295 -0.53 2.23 -31.01
CA GLY A 295 -1.92 2.43 -31.36
C GLY A 295 -2.33 1.28 -32.29
N GLY A 296 -3.25 0.42 -31.82
CA GLY A 296 -3.85 -0.58 -32.66
C GLY A 296 -4.40 0.09 -33.92
N LYS A 297 -3.85 -0.23 -35.07
CA LYS A 297 -4.47 0.06 -36.35
C LYS A 297 -5.73 -0.78 -36.38
N ASN A 298 -6.88 -0.11 -36.31
CA ASN A 298 -8.13 -0.70 -36.78
C ASN A 298 -8.02 -0.78 -38.31
N GLU A 299 -7.91 -1.97 -38.81
CA GLU A 299 -8.39 -2.34 -40.13
C GLU A 299 -9.77 -2.97 -40.00
#